data_f20fab7ead7801a3b4e11919bfdbbf25
#
_entry.id   f20fab7ead7801a3b4e11919bfdbbf25
#
_cell.length_a   1.000
_cell.length_b   1.000
_cell.length_c   1.000
_cell.angle_alpha   90.00
_cell.angle_beta   90.00
_cell.angle_gamma   90.00
#
_symmetry.space_group_name_H-M   'P 1'
#
loop_
_entity.id
_entity.type
_entity.pdbx_description
1 polymer ?
#
loop_
_entity_poly.entity_id
_entity_poly.type
_entity_poly.pdbx_seq_one_letter_code
_entity_poly.pdbx_strand_id
1 'polypeptide(L)'
;LPITESFPEDSYSIDVVGKTIWIKGSGKGVLFAAYRYVRDIIGGRKWYAGHENTYIPKSTSLYVAADLKIFSKPSFQYREVYFPVELDQEYMDWYGLHYLEDKWGDWGHTASKILPPSIYFKSHPEYYSLFDGKRQPAQLCLSNEDVFTHTVVYFKRRMVENPKAIYWSIAANDDRGSCTCDRCQAIDKREGGPQGSLIHFVNRVAAIFPDKKFTTLAYLETANAPAHLCVADNVSVILSNIDAFRKNDITVESSAATFRRQLSAWKSKAKHVFVWDYLTQFTNYLAPFPIQGTMQKSLHYLKTQGVEGIFLQG
;
A
#
# COMPACT_ATOMS: atom_id res chain seq x y z
N LEU A 1 -29.25 -17.97 -12.50
CA LEU A 1 -29.58 -18.08 -11.07
C LEU A 1 -29.08 -16.82 -10.37
N PRO A 2 -29.87 -16.19 -9.48
CA PRO A 2 -29.40 -15.04 -8.73
C PRO A 2 -28.21 -15.46 -7.87
N ILE A 3 -27.13 -14.66 -7.92
CA ILE A 3 -25.92 -14.86 -7.10
C ILE A 3 -26.30 -14.41 -5.69
N THR A 4 -26.65 -15.34 -4.82
CA THR A 4 -26.95 -15.09 -3.40
C THR A 4 -25.70 -15.17 -2.50
N GLU A 5 -24.55 -15.56 -3.06
CA GLU A 5 -23.30 -15.65 -2.34
C GLU A 5 -22.57 -14.29 -2.35
N SER A 6 -22.39 -13.70 -1.18
CA SER A 6 -21.53 -12.52 -1.00
C SER A 6 -20.07 -12.94 -1.06
N PHE A 7 -19.36 -12.51 -2.10
CA PHE A 7 -17.91 -12.71 -2.24
C PHE A 7 -17.17 -11.53 -1.62
N PRO A 8 -16.18 -11.76 -0.76
CA PRO A 8 -15.21 -10.74 -0.39
C PRO A 8 -14.51 -10.14 -1.61
N GLU A 9 -14.04 -8.90 -1.52
CA GLU A 9 -13.33 -8.22 -2.62
C GLU A 9 -12.24 -9.09 -3.20
N ASP A 10 -12.16 -9.18 -4.53
CA ASP A 10 -11.22 -9.98 -5.31
C ASP A 10 -11.25 -11.50 -5.05
N SER A 11 -12.20 -12.00 -4.28
CA SER A 11 -12.37 -13.44 -4.11
C SER A 11 -13.17 -14.06 -5.26
N TYR A 12 -12.99 -15.37 -5.46
CA TYR A 12 -13.66 -16.09 -6.54
C TYR A 12 -13.84 -17.57 -6.23
N SER A 13 -14.75 -18.20 -6.98
CA SER A 13 -14.84 -19.65 -7.10
C SER A 13 -14.76 -20.11 -8.56
N ILE A 14 -14.26 -21.33 -8.76
CA ILE A 14 -14.30 -22.07 -10.02
C ILE A 14 -14.88 -23.45 -9.70
N ASP A 15 -16.07 -23.73 -10.20
CA ASP A 15 -16.81 -24.94 -9.87
C ASP A 15 -17.23 -25.66 -11.15
N VAL A 16 -17.10 -27.01 -11.20
CA VAL A 16 -17.70 -27.84 -12.25
C VAL A 16 -19.04 -28.39 -11.77
N VAL A 17 -20.08 -28.13 -12.53
CA VAL A 17 -21.43 -28.65 -12.28
C VAL A 17 -21.94 -29.28 -13.57
N GLY A 18 -22.04 -30.59 -13.57
CA GLY A 18 -22.37 -31.38 -14.76
C GLY A 18 -21.30 -31.18 -15.87
N LYS A 19 -21.70 -30.57 -16.98
CA LYS A 19 -20.80 -30.24 -18.12
C LYS A 19 -20.41 -28.76 -18.20
N THR A 20 -20.67 -28.00 -17.14
CA THR A 20 -20.49 -26.56 -17.15
C THR A 20 -19.45 -26.16 -16.09
N ILE A 21 -18.53 -25.28 -16.46
CA ILE A 21 -17.61 -24.62 -15.54
C ILE A 21 -18.21 -23.27 -15.17
N TRP A 22 -18.42 -23.06 -13.89
CA TRP A 22 -18.91 -21.81 -13.34
C TRP A 22 -17.76 -21.04 -12.71
N ILE A 23 -17.57 -19.80 -13.13
CA ILE A 23 -16.62 -18.84 -12.53
C ILE A 23 -17.44 -17.71 -11.92
N LYS A 24 -17.29 -17.48 -10.61
CA LYS A 24 -17.98 -16.44 -9.86
C LYS A 24 -16.96 -15.67 -9.03
N GLY A 25 -17.24 -14.40 -8.71
CA GLY A 25 -16.35 -13.60 -7.87
C GLY A 25 -16.81 -12.16 -7.71
N SER A 26 -16.06 -11.38 -6.94
CA SER A 26 -16.26 -9.97 -6.66
C SER A 26 -15.01 -9.16 -7.06
N GLY A 27 -15.16 -7.88 -7.33
CA GLY A 27 -14.06 -7.03 -7.78
C GLY A 27 -13.39 -7.58 -9.04
N LYS A 28 -12.07 -7.74 -9.02
CA LYS A 28 -11.30 -8.41 -10.07
C LYS A 28 -11.33 -9.95 -9.97
N GLY A 29 -12.04 -10.52 -8.99
CA GLY A 29 -12.01 -11.96 -8.70
C GLY A 29 -12.34 -12.85 -9.89
N VAL A 30 -13.32 -12.49 -10.73
CA VAL A 30 -13.66 -13.26 -11.95
C VAL A 30 -12.49 -13.27 -12.94
N LEU A 31 -11.81 -12.15 -13.12
CA LEU A 31 -10.63 -12.05 -13.98
C LEU A 31 -9.48 -12.89 -13.44
N PHE A 32 -9.20 -12.80 -12.15
CA PHE A 32 -8.18 -13.63 -11.47
C PHE A 32 -8.49 -15.12 -11.55
N ALA A 33 -9.77 -15.50 -11.47
CA ALA A 33 -10.22 -16.87 -11.67
C ALA A 33 -9.96 -17.36 -13.10
N ALA A 34 -10.22 -16.52 -14.11
CA ALA A 34 -9.95 -16.85 -15.50
C ALA A 34 -8.45 -17.11 -15.75
N TYR A 35 -7.58 -16.22 -15.24
CA TYR A 35 -6.13 -16.44 -15.34
C TYR A 35 -5.67 -17.66 -14.55
N ARG A 36 -6.24 -17.90 -13.38
CA ARG A 36 -5.95 -19.12 -12.63
C ARG A 36 -6.36 -20.37 -13.38
N TYR A 37 -7.52 -20.36 -14.02
CA TYR A 37 -7.99 -21.45 -14.86
C TYR A 37 -7.01 -21.72 -16.01
N VAL A 38 -6.58 -20.68 -16.72
CA VAL A 38 -5.57 -20.79 -17.78
C VAL A 38 -4.25 -21.36 -17.25
N ARG A 39 -3.78 -20.88 -16.10
CA ARG A 39 -2.51 -21.29 -15.50
C ARG A 39 -2.55 -22.71 -14.96
N ASP A 40 -3.56 -23.03 -14.15
CA ASP A 40 -3.56 -24.24 -13.32
C ASP A 40 -4.27 -25.43 -14.05
N ILE A 41 -5.22 -25.15 -14.93
CA ILE A 41 -6.00 -26.19 -15.62
C ILE A 41 -5.53 -26.38 -17.09
N ILE A 42 -5.35 -25.28 -17.83
CA ILE A 42 -4.88 -25.37 -19.22
C ILE A 42 -3.36 -25.55 -19.26
N GLY A 43 -2.62 -25.14 -18.23
CA GLY A 43 -1.16 -25.23 -18.19
C GLY A 43 -0.44 -24.02 -18.79
N GLY A 44 -1.15 -22.90 -18.95
CA GLY A 44 -0.57 -21.64 -19.41
C GLY A 44 0.50 -21.10 -18.49
N ARG A 45 1.43 -20.36 -19.04
CA ARG A 45 2.51 -19.68 -18.29
C ARG A 45 2.72 -18.27 -18.80
N LYS A 46 2.96 -17.33 -17.90
CA LYS A 46 3.42 -15.98 -18.20
C LYS A 46 4.66 -15.68 -17.36
N TRP A 47 5.83 -15.65 -17.99
CA TRP A 47 7.10 -15.55 -17.26
C TRP A 47 7.50 -14.11 -16.97
N TYR A 48 7.08 -13.18 -17.81
CA TYR A 48 7.41 -11.77 -17.70
C TYR A 48 6.32 -10.91 -18.36
N ALA A 49 6.45 -9.59 -18.23
CA ALA A 49 5.63 -8.61 -18.94
C ALA A 49 5.75 -8.80 -20.47
N GLY A 50 4.70 -8.40 -21.19
CA GLY A 50 4.60 -8.57 -22.64
C GLY A 50 3.87 -9.84 -23.06
N HIS A 51 3.08 -9.70 -24.12
CA HIS A 51 2.26 -10.81 -24.64
C HIS A 51 3.12 -11.97 -25.16
N GLU A 52 4.26 -11.68 -25.73
CA GLU A 52 5.26 -12.64 -26.23
C GLU A 52 5.83 -13.57 -25.14
N ASN A 53 5.75 -13.15 -23.88
CA ASN A 53 6.18 -13.92 -22.72
C ASN A 53 5.07 -14.84 -22.16
N THR A 54 3.97 -14.96 -22.88
CA THR A 54 2.85 -15.82 -22.52
C THR A 54 2.86 -17.09 -23.37
N TYR A 55 2.85 -18.24 -22.71
CA TYR A 55 2.76 -19.55 -23.34
C TYR A 55 1.42 -20.18 -23.01
N ILE A 56 0.68 -20.59 -24.04
CA ILE A 56 -0.52 -21.42 -23.92
C ILE A 56 -0.26 -22.73 -24.66
N PRO A 57 -0.34 -23.89 -23.99
CA PRO A 57 -0.11 -25.17 -24.64
C PRO A 57 -1.21 -25.41 -25.70
N LYS A 58 -0.78 -25.87 -26.88
CA LYS A 58 -1.72 -26.32 -27.92
C LYS A 58 -2.26 -27.70 -27.53
N SER A 59 -3.56 -27.84 -27.47
CA SER A 59 -4.24 -29.11 -27.20
C SER A 59 -5.52 -29.22 -28.03
N THR A 60 -5.82 -30.41 -28.48
CA THR A 60 -7.08 -30.75 -29.19
C THR A 60 -8.19 -31.11 -28.20
N SER A 61 -7.85 -31.35 -26.93
CA SER A 61 -8.81 -31.70 -25.90
C SER A 61 -8.34 -31.12 -24.54
N LEU A 62 -9.30 -30.75 -23.70
CA LEU A 62 -9.05 -30.29 -22.35
C LEU A 62 -9.83 -31.18 -21.38
N TYR A 63 -9.13 -31.69 -20.40
CA TYR A 63 -9.72 -32.49 -19.32
C TYR A 63 -9.79 -31.69 -18.04
N VAL A 64 -10.99 -31.62 -17.47
CA VAL A 64 -11.26 -30.95 -16.20
C VAL A 64 -11.91 -31.96 -15.26
N ALA A 65 -11.45 -32.02 -14.03
CA ALA A 65 -12.04 -32.90 -13.03
C ALA A 65 -13.52 -32.56 -12.80
N ALA A 66 -14.39 -33.57 -12.83
CA ALA A 66 -15.85 -33.37 -12.73
C ALA A 66 -16.29 -32.84 -11.34
N ASP A 67 -15.43 -33.01 -10.35
CA ASP A 67 -15.62 -32.56 -8.97
C ASP A 67 -14.78 -31.33 -8.62
N LEU A 68 -14.22 -30.64 -9.63
CA LEU A 68 -13.39 -29.46 -9.40
C LEU A 68 -14.19 -28.39 -8.65
N LYS A 69 -13.66 -28.01 -7.49
CA LYS A 69 -14.14 -26.90 -6.67
C LYS A 69 -12.96 -26.12 -6.16
N ILE A 70 -12.84 -24.89 -6.57
CA ILE A 70 -11.81 -23.94 -6.13
C ILE A 70 -12.51 -22.74 -5.52
N PHE A 71 -12.16 -22.40 -4.29
CA PHE A 71 -12.44 -21.10 -3.70
C PHE A 71 -11.13 -20.42 -3.37
N SER A 72 -11.02 -19.14 -3.70
CA SER A 72 -9.86 -18.32 -3.39
C SER A 72 -10.27 -16.97 -2.82
N LYS A 73 -9.64 -16.62 -1.71
CA LYS A 73 -9.74 -15.30 -1.09
C LYS A 73 -8.32 -14.76 -0.93
N PRO A 74 -8.05 -13.51 -1.38
CA PRO A 74 -6.75 -12.89 -1.19
C PRO A 74 -6.36 -12.81 0.29
N SER A 75 -5.08 -13.05 0.57
CA SER A 75 -4.54 -12.91 1.93
C SER A 75 -4.39 -11.46 2.35
N PHE A 76 -4.21 -10.55 1.39
CA PHE A 76 -4.11 -9.11 1.57
C PHE A 76 -5.12 -8.44 0.64
N GLN A 77 -5.80 -7.40 1.12
CA GLN A 77 -6.77 -6.62 0.31
C GLN A 77 -6.07 -5.82 -0.78
N TYR A 78 -4.87 -5.30 -0.49
CA TYR A 78 -4.01 -4.63 -1.46
C TYR A 78 -2.72 -5.43 -1.63
N ARG A 79 -2.32 -5.67 -2.89
CA ARG A 79 -1.17 -6.52 -3.26
C ARG A 79 -0.52 -5.94 -4.50
N GLU A 80 0.67 -5.42 -4.33
CA GLU A 80 1.41 -4.81 -5.44
C GLU A 80 2.88 -5.16 -5.39
N VAL A 81 3.48 -5.29 -6.57
CA VAL A 81 4.92 -5.37 -6.77
C VAL A 81 5.34 -4.14 -7.56
N TYR A 82 6.10 -3.27 -6.94
CA TYR A 82 6.64 -2.06 -7.55
C TYR A 82 7.97 -2.39 -8.26
N PHE A 83 7.84 -2.80 -9.49
CA PHE A 83 8.92 -3.24 -10.37
C PHE A 83 8.49 -2.95 -11.81
N PRO A 84 9.39 -2.85 -12.83
CA PRO A 84 8.97 -2.50 -14.20
C PRO A 84 7.80 -3.30 -14.79
N VAL A 85 7.56 -4.53 -14.31
CA VAL A 85 6.38 -5.34 -14.70
C VAL A 85 5.03 -4.76 -14.25
N GLU A 86 5.02 -3.83 -13.29
CA GLU A 86 3.78 -3.15 -12.83
C GLU A 86 3.10 -2.36 -13.95
N LEU A 87 3.86 -1.96 -14.97
CA LEU A 87 3.35 -1.26 -16.15
C LEU A 87 2.59 -2.19 -17.11
N ASP A 88 2.68 -3.52 -16.92
CA ASP A 88 1.92 -4.51 -17.67
C ASP A 88 0.72 -5.00 -16.85
N GLN A 89 -0.45 -4.42 -17.12
CA GLN A 89 -1.68 -4.78 -16.44
C GLN A 89 -2.03 -6.27 -16.58
N GLU A 90 -1.79 -6.87 -17.75
CA GLU A 90 -2.05 -8.29 -17.97
C GLU A 90 -1.17 -9.17 -17.06
N TYR A 91 0.10 -8.79 -16.89
CA TYR A 91 1.01 -9.48 -15.97
C TYR A 91 0.52 -9.40 -14.52
N MET A 92 0.15 -8.20 -14.07
CA MET A 92 -0.36 -7.99 -12.72
C MET A 92 -1.64 -8.78 -12.47
N ASP A 93 -2.59 -8.72 -13.40
CA ASP A 93 -3.86 -9.44 -13.31
C ASP A 93 -3.66 -10.97 -13.36
N TRP A 94 -2.70 -11.48 -14.16
CA TRP A 94 -2.35 -12.90 -14.24
C TRP A 94 -1.94 -13.48 -12.88
N TYR A 95 -1.25 -12.69 -12.09
CA TYR A 95 -0.79 -13.07 -10.75
C TYR A 95 -1.70 -12.62 -9.61
N GLY A 96 -2.85 -12.01 -9.92
CA GLY A 96 -3.81 -11.52 -8.94
C GLY A 96 -3.30 -10.32 -8.14
N LEU A 97 -2.49 -9.48 -8.78
CA LEU A 97 -1.90 -8.26 -8.22
C LEU A 97 -2.70 -7.02 -8.63
N HIS A 98 -2.48 -5.93 -7.91
CA HIS A 98 -2.95 -4.59 -8.27
C HIS A 98 -1.81 -3.78 -8.87
N TYR A 99 -2.13 -2.68 -9.53
CA TYR A 99 -1.17 -1.66 -9.92
C TYR A 99 -1.71 -0.27 -9.53
N LEU A 100 -0.81 0.73 -9.48
CA LEU A 100 -1.13 2.02 -8.86
C LEU A 100 -2.35 2.70 -9.45
N GLU A 101 -2.47 2.77 -10.78
CA GLU A 101 -3.58 3.45 -11.45
C GLU A 101 -4.96 2.84 -11.16
N ASP A 102 -5.02 1.57 -10.74
CA ASP A 102 -6.30 0.92 -10.42
C ASP A 102 -6.95 1.46 -9.15
N LYS A 103 -6.14 1.81 -8.16
CA LYS A 103 -6.64 2.05 -6.80
C LYS A 103 -6.29 3.42 -6.23
N TRP A 104 -5.24 4.08 -6.72
CA TRP A 104 -4.69 5.29 -6.11
C TRP A 104 -5.00 6.56 -6.89
N GLY A 105 -5.48 7.57 -6.20
CA GLY A 105 -5.56 8.93 -6.73
C GLY A 105 -4.25 9.70 -6.54
N ASP A 106 -3.65 9.53 -5.38
CA ASP A 106 -2.29 9.97 -5.06
C ASP A 106 -1.59 8.90 -4.24
N TRP A 107 -0.36 8.58 -4.60
CA TRP A 107 0.47 7.54 -3.99
C TRP A 107 1.74 8.10 -3.35
N GLY A 108 2.18 7.44 -2.28
CA GLY A 108 3.48 7.63 -1.65
C GLY A 108 3.65 9.01 -1.04
N HIS A 109 4.79 9.63 -1.26
CA HIS A 109 5.15 10.96 -0.77
C HIS A 109 4.37 12.06 -1.48
N THR A 110 3.63 12.89 -0.74
CA THR A 110 2.67 13.82 -1.34
C THR A 110 2.80 15.29 -0.87
N ALA A 111 3.59 15.57 0.15
CA ALA A 111 3.70 16.93 0.68
C ALA A 111 4.07 17.96 -0.41
N SER A 112 5.04 17.67 -1.27
CA SER A 112 5.44 18.53 -2.39
C SER A 112 4.43 18.57 -3.53
N LYS A 113 3.53 17.59 -3.65
CA LYS A 113 2.43 17.61 -4.63
C LYS A 113 1.29 18.52 -4.15
N ILE A 114 0.99 18.47 -2.85
CA ILE A 114 -0.06 19.25 -2.21
C ILE A 114 0.30 20.74 -2.22
N LEU A 115 1.50 21.08 -1.78
CA LEU A 115 2.05 22.43 -1.76
C LEU A 115 3.46 22.45 -2.36
N PRO A 116 3.57 22.59 -3.71
CA PRO A 116 4.86 22.63 -4.38
C PRO A 116 5.75 23.79 -3.88
N PRO A 117 6.96 23.50 -3.36
CA PRO A 117 7.84 24.55 -2.84
C PRO A 117 8.25 25.58 -3.90
N SER A 118 8.37 25.19 -5.16
CA SER A 118 8.67 26.08 -6.27
C SER A 118 7.62 27.20 -6.47
N ILE A 119 6.40 26.97 -6.03
CA ILE A 119 5.30 27.92 -6.15
C ILE A 119 5.14 28.73 -4.86
N TYR A 120 5.17 28.08 -3.70
CA TYR A 120 4.72 28.68 -2.46
C TYR A 120 5.84 29.10 -1.51
N PHE A 121 7.02 28.47 -1.55
CA PHE A 121 8.03 28.69 -0.50
C PHE A 121 8.54 30.11 -0.41
N LYS A 122 8.69 30.81 -1.52
CA LYS A 122 9.20 32.19 -1.56
C LYS A 122 8.22 33.18 -0.91
N SER A 123 6.91 33.00 -1.12
CA SER A 123 5.85 33.90 -0.63
C SER A 123 5.28 33.47 0.72
N HIS A 124 5.33 32.18 1.02
CA HIS A 124 4.74 31.57 2.22
C HIS A 124 5.71 30.54 2.87
N PRO A 125 6.87 30.98 3.35
CA PRO A 125 7.82 30.08 4.00
C PRO A 125 7.23 29.42 5.26
N GLU A 126 6.22 30.02 5.90
CA GLU A 126 5.52 29.49 7.08
C GLU A 126 4.68 28.25 6.81
N TYR A 127 4.40 27.94 5.53
CA TYR A 127 3.73 26.68 5.16
C TYR A 127 4.66 25.47 5.30
N TYR A 128 5.95 25.71 5.35
CA TYR A 128 6.97 24.67 5.39
C TYR A 128 7.60 24.52 6.77
N SER A 129 8.28 23.42 6.97
CA SER A 129 8.86 23.06 8.25
C SER A 129 9.85 24.11 8.76
N LEU A 130 9.77 24.44 10.04
CA LEU A 130 10.85 25.07 10.78
C LEU A 130 11.80 23.96 11.23
N PHE A 131 13.01 23.92 10.68
CA PHE A 131 14.01 22.91 10.99
C PHE A 131 15.38 23.59 11.11
N ASP A 132 16.15 23.27 12.13
CA ASP A 132 17.42 23.94 12.47
C ASP A 132 17.31 25.48 12.50
N GLY A 133 16.23 25.98 13.10
CA GLY A 133 15.99 27.41 13.26
C GLY A 133 15.58 28.17 11.97
N LYS A 134 15.40 27.49 10.86
CA LYS A 134 15.03 28.10 9.56
C LYS A 134 13.86 27.38 8.92
N ARG A 135 13.03 28.14 8.17
CA ARG A 135 12.02 27.54 7.29
C ARG A 135 12.71 26.87 6.11
N GLN A 136 12.35 25.62 5.85
CA GLN A 136 12.95 24.79 4.81
C GLN A 136 11.88 24.08 4.00
N PRO A 137 12.03 23.96 2.67
CA PRO A 137 10.99 23.42 1.79
C PRO A 137 10.86 21.89 1.81
N ALA A 138 11.64 21.18 2.65
CA ALA A 138 11.69 19.73 2.67
C ALA A 138 10.37 19.10 3.13
N GLN A 139 9.74 19.65 4.17
CA GLN A 139 8.49 19.15 4.73
C GLN A 139 7.47 20.29 4.95
N LEU A 140 6.22 19.95 5.20
CA LEU A 140 5.15 20.93 5.54
C LEU A 140 5.11 21.18 7.04
N CYS A 141 4.63 22.38 7.42
CA CYS A 141 4.25 22.72 8.79
C CYS A 141 2.83 22.23 9.05
N LEU A 142 2.67 21.02 9.60
CA LEU A 142 1.38 20.34 9.74
C LEU A 142 0.45 20.95 10.80
N SER A 143 0.94 21.92 11.60
CA SER A 143 0.12 22.72 12.51
C SER A 143 -0.31 24.08 11.93
N ASN A 144 0.02 24.37 10.66
CA ASN A 144 -0.41 25.57 9.97
C ASN A 144 -1.80 25.38 9.37
N GLU A 145 -2.76 26.27 9.68
CA GLU A 145 -4.15 26.15 9.23
C GLU A 145 -4.33 26.43 7.74
N ASP A 146 -3.47 27.25 7.14
CA ASP A 146 -3.50 27.48 5.69
C ASP A 146 -3.04 26.23 4.94
N VAL A 147 -2.01 25.51 5.47
CA VAL A 147 -1.59 24.21 4.92
C VAL A 147 -2.72 23.19 4.98
N PHE A 148 -3.48 23.17 6.08
CA PHE A 148 -4.67 22.32 6.19
C PHE A 148 -5.71 22.69 5.12
N THR A 149 -6.03 23.98 4.98
CA THR A 149 -7.01 24.47 4.00
C THR A 149 -6.59 24.13 2.56
N HIS A 150 -5.34 24.40 2.21
CA HIS A 150 -4.79 24.01 0.89
C HIS A 150 -4.87 22.52 0.64
N THR A 151 -4.58 21.70 1.64
CA THR A 151 -4.67 20.23 1.53
C THR A 151 -6.10 19.78 1.25
N VAL A 152 -7.08 20.34 1.95
CA VAL A 152 -8.50 20.02 1.71
C VAL A 152 -8.93 20.43 0.29
N VAL A 153 -8.53 21.63 -0.17
CA VAL A 153 -8.82 22.11 -1.54
C VAL A 153 -8.16 21.21 -2.59
N TYR A 154 -6.90 20.82 -2.36
CA TYR A 154 -6.17 19.91 -3.22
C TYR A 154 -6.93 18.58 -3.42
N PHE A 155 -7.31 17.91 -2.33
CA PHE A 155 -8.01 16.64 -2.44
C PHE A 155 -9.42 16.75 -3.01
N LYS A 156 -10.16 17.82 -2.72
CA LYS A 156 -11.46 18.09 -3.39
C LYS A 156 -11.30 18.08 -4.91
N ARG A 157 -10.30 18.78 -5.43
CA ARG A 157 -10.02 18.83 -6.87
C ARG A 157 -9.59 17.45 -7.40
N ARG A 158 -8.61 16.80 -6.74
CA ARG A 158 -8.07 15.51 -7.19
C ARG A 158 -9.13 14.39 -7.22
N MET A 159 -10.06 14.40 -6.29
CA MET A 159 -11.17 13.44 -6.24
C MET A 159 -12.17 13.63 -7.38
N VAL A 160 -12.34 14.85 -7.86
CA VAL A 160 -13.16 15.14 -9.06
C VAL A 160 -12.41 14.68 -10.33
N GLU A 161 -11.10 14.92 -10.41
CA GLU A 161 -10.26 14.52 -11.54
C GLU A 161 -10.14 12.99 -11.66
N ASN A 162 -10.12 12.27 -10.52
CA ASN A 162 -9.97 10.81 -10.47
C ASN A 162 -11.04 10.15 -9.59
N PRO A 163 -12.31 10.10 -10.04
CA PRO A 163 -13.44 9.61 -9.24
C PRO A 163 -13.41 8.12 -8.94
N LYS A 164 -12.62 7.34 -9.68
CA LYS A 164 -12.49 5.88 -9.49
C LYS A 164 -11.46 5.51 -8.41
N ALA A 165 -10.61 6.44 -8.02
CA ALA A 165 -9.58 6.18 -7.02
C ALA A 165 -10.19 5.88 -5.65
N ILE A 166 -9.60 4.89 -4.97
CA ILE A 166 -10.03 4.42 -3.66
C ILE A 166 -9.14 5.04 -2.58
N TYR A 167 -7.81 5.07 -2.79
CA TYR A 167 -6.83 5.49 -1.80
C TYR A 167 -6.21 6.84 -2.15
N TRP A 168 -5.98 7.66 -1.11
CA TRP A 168 -5.43 9.00 -1.21
C TRP A 168 -4.33 9.19 -0.18
N SER A 169 -3.10 9.35 -0.62
CA SER A 169 -1.96 9.48 0.30
C SER A 169 -1.81 10.91 0.83
N ILE A 170 -1.61 11.02 2.14
CA ILE A 170 -1.15 12.23 2.84
C ILE A 170 0.12 11.82 3.59
N ALA A 171 1.27 12.10 3.02
CA ALA A 171 2.53 11.66 3.59
C ALA A 171 3.64 12.71 3.45
N ALA A 172 4.57 12.68 4.39
CA ALA A 172 5.80 13.44 4.32
C ALA A 172 6.58 13.13 3.04
N ASN A 173 7.43 14.05 2.59
CA ASN A 173 8.39 13.78 1.52
C ASN A 173 9.46 12.77 1.99
N ASP A 174 10.15 12.15 1.04
CA ASP A 174 11.26 11.23 1.32
C ASP A 174 12.51 12.02 1.75
N ASP A 175 12.39 12.67 2.88
CA ASP A 175 13.44 13.48 3.47
C ASP A 175 13.20 13.64 4.99
N ARG A 176 14.24 14.06 5.70
CA ARG A 176 14.16 14.46 7.10
C ARG A 176 13.74 15.94 7.21
N GLY A 177 13.50 16.39 8.43
CA GLY A 177 13.23 17.79 8.72
C GLY A 177 11.78 18.06 9.11
N SER A 178 11.23 17.24 9.96
CA SER A 178 9.93 17.47 10.61
C SER A 178 9.90 18.83 11.28
N CYS A 179 8.75 19.50 11.27
CA CYS A 179 8.62 20.87 11.75
C CYS A 179 8.78 20.99 13.27
N THR A 180 9.70 21.84 13.68
CA THR A 180 10.01 22.12 15.10
C THR A 180 9.41 23.43 15.61
N CYS A 181 8.40 24.01 14.95
CA CYS A 181 7.67 25.17 15.50
C CYS A 181 6.90 24.78 16.77
N ASP A 182 6.61 25.75 17.64
CA ASP A 182 6.02 25.49 18.96
C ASP A 182 4.75 24.64 18.91
N ARG A 183 3.88 24.88 17.92
CA ARG A 183 2.62 24.12 17.77
C ARG A 183 2.86 22.67 17.35
N CYS A 184 3.77 22.40 16.40
CA CYS A 184 4.13 21.04 16.02
C CYS A 184 4.82 20.33 17.21
N GLN A 185 5.81 20.98 17.84
CA GLN A 185 6.51 20.40 18.98
C GLN A 185 5.58 20.08 20.17
N ALA A 186 4.57 20.90 20.43
CA ALA A 186 3.61 20.62 21.50
C ALA A 186 2.84 19.31 21.28
N ILE A 187 2.45 19.05 20.04
CA ILE A 187 1.81 17.79 19.66
C ILE A 187 2.82 16.64 19.74
N ASP A 188 3.99 16.82 19.13
CA ASP A 188 5.00 15.78 18.98
C ASP A 188 5.57 15.33 20.34
N LYS A 189 5.78 16.25 21.28
CA LYS A 189 6.19 15.92 22.65
C LYS A 189 5.16 15.04 23.38
N ARG A 190 3.87 15.34 23.20
CA ARG A 190 2.81 14.52 23.78
C ARG A 190 2.74 13.13 23.15
N GLU A 191 2.96 13.03 21.85
CA GLU A 191 2.82 11.79 21.09
C GLU A 191 4.13 11.00 20.93
N GLY A 192 5.25 11.50 21.47
CA GLY A 192 6.53 10.82 21.46
C GLY A 192 7.35 10.99 20.17
N GLY A 193 6.96 11.90 19.26
CA GLY A 193 7.70 12.22 18.05
C GLY A 193 6.84 12.81 16.93
N PRO A 194 7.44 13.10 15.76
CA PRO A 194 6.80 13.78 14.64
C PRO A 194 5.58 13.04 14.03
N GLN A 195 5.45 11.75 14.29
CA GLN A 195 4.23 11.01 13.97
C GLN A 195 2.99 11.62 14.66
N GLY A 196 3.16 12.34 15.77
CA GLY A 196 2.08 13.02 16.46
C GLY A 196 1.42 14.09 15.58
N SER A 197 2.19 15.05 15.10
CA SER A 197 1.69 16.11 14.22
C SER A 197 1.19 15.53 12.88
N LEU A 198 1.85 14.47 12.36
CA LEU A 198 1.41 13.81 11.13
C LEU A 198 0.01 13.19 11.31
N ILE A 199 -0.18 12.33 12.31
CA ILE A 199 -1.48 11.64 12.52
C ILE A 199 -2.56 12.64 12.90
N HIS A 200 -2.25 13.66 13.72
CA HIS A 200 -3.18 14.72 14.02
C HIS A 200 -3.68 15.43 12.74
N PHE A 201 -2.77 15.77 11.84
CA PHE A 201 -3.11 16.43 10.58
C PHE A 201 -3.92 15.52 9.64
N VAL A 202 -3.45 14.29 9.42
CA VAL A 202 -4.10 13.29 8.56
C VAL A 202 -5.53 13.01 9.03
N ASN A 203 -5.73 12.80 10.34
CA ASN A 203 -7.05 12.58 10.92
C ASN A 203 -8.01 13.75 10.66
N ARG A 204 -7.51 15.00 10.79
CA ARG A 204 -8.32 16.20 10.50
C ARG A 204 -8.76 16.25 9.04
N VAL A 205 -7.85 15.98 8.11
CA VAL A 205 -8.20 15.95 6.67
C VAL A 205 -9.16 14.80 6.38
N ALA A 206 -8.90 13.61 6.90
CA ALA A 206 -9.76 12.43 6.70
C ALA A 206 -11.19 12.64 7.22
N ALA A 207 -11.36 13.39 8.31
CA ALA A 207 -12.68 13.74 8.85
C ALA A 207 -13.54 14.61 7.90
N ILE A 208 -12.92 15.37 6.98
CA ILE A 208 -13.64 16.13 5.95
C ILE A 208 -14.21 15.23 4.86
N PHE A 209 -13.64 14.03 4.68
CA PHE A 209 -13.98 13.10 3.61
C PHE A 209 -14.26 11.69 4.18
N PRO A 210 -15.34 11.50 4.95
CA PRO A 210 -15.58 10.26 5.71
C PRO A 210 -15.80 9.03 4.81
N ASP A 211 -16.21 9.21 3.56
CA ASP A 211 -16.44 8.17 2.54
C ASP A 211 -15.21 7.88 1.67
N LYS A 212 -14.07 8.54 1.93
CA LYS A 212 -12.81 8.30 1.21
C LYS A 212 -11.80 7.60 2.11
N LYS A 213 -10.93 6.79 1.50
CA LYS A 213 -9.84 6.10 2.20
C LYS A 213 -8.54 6.88 2.02
N PHE A 214 -7.97 7.28 3.12
CA PHE A 214 -6.64 7.93 3.14
C PHE A 214 -5.57 6.93 3.54
N THR A 215 -4.33 7.27 3.18
CA THR A 215 -3.14 6.55 3.66
C THR A 215 -2.10 7.56 4.12
N THR A 216 -1.21 7.12 5.00
CA THR A 216 -0.02 7.86 5.39
C THR A 216 1.15 6.92 5.57
N LEU A 217 2.37 7.43 5.43
CA LEU A 217 3.59 6.64 5.58
C LEU A 217 4.11 6.72 7.03
N ALA A 218 4.36 5.57 7.63
CA ALA A 218 5.14 5.43 8.85
C ALA A 218 6.58 5.06 8.45
N TYR A 219 7.43 6.09 8.33
CA TYR A 219 8.74 5.99 7.72
C TYR A 219 9.71 7.03 8.31
N LEU A 220 10.99 6.72 8.39
CA LEU A 220 12.02 7.59 8.97
C LEU A 220 11.61 8.14 10.36
N GLU A 221 11.49 9.46 10.46
CA GLU A 221 11.16 10.16 11.73
C GLU A 221 9.75 9.83 12.25
N THR A 222 8.84 9.38 11.37
CA THR A 222 7.44 9.05 11.71
C THR A 222 7.18 7.55 11.82
N ALA A 223 8.22 6.71 11.82
CA ALA A 223 8.09 5.24 11.82
C ALA A 223 7.41 4.66 13.08
N ASN A 224 7.53 5.33 14.22
CA ASN A 224 6.92 4.89 15.48
C ASN A 224 5.43 5.27 15.54
N ALA A 225 4.63 4.48 16.24
CA ALA A 225 3.25 4.82 16.50
C ALA A 225 3.14 5.95 17.56
N PRO A 226 2.12 6.82 17.49
CA PRO A 226 1.91 7.85 18.50
C PRO A 226 1.51 7.25 19.85
N ALA A 227 1.88 7.97 20.93
CA ALA A 227 1.63 7.49 22.30
C ALA A 227 0.12 7.44 22.64
N HIS A 228 -0.62 8.48 22.29
CA HIS A 228 -2.02 8.65 22.69
C HIS A 228 -3.00 8.68 21.52
N LEU A 229 -2.67 9.32 20.40
CA LEU A 229 -3.55 9.42 19.24
C LEU A 229 -3.84 8.05 18.64
N CYS A 230 -5.10 7.84 18.25
CA CYS A 230 -5.48 6.77 17.34
C CYS A 230 -5.64 7.32 15.92
N VAL A 231 -5.43 6.47 14.95
CA VAL A 231 -5.64 6.78 13.53
C VAL A 231 -7.12 6.69 13.21
N ALA A 232 -7.65 7.63 12.43
CA ALA A 232 -9.05 7.61 12.01
C ALA A 232 -9.40 6.33 11.22
N ASP A 233 -10.64 5.85 11.33
CA ASP A 233 -11.11 4.58 10.76
C ASP A 233 -10.98 4.51 9.23
N ASN A 234 -11.01 5.65 8.55
CA ASN A 234 -10.83 5.74 7.10
C ASN A 234 -9.38 6.04 6.68
N VAL A 235 -8.41 5.85 7.58
CA VAL A 235 -6.97 6.03 7.30
C VAL A 235 -6.23 4.71 7.50
N SER A 236 -5.44 4.31 6.50
CA SER A 236 -4.50 3.19 6.57
C SER A 236 -3.08 3.71 6.78
N VAL A 237 -2.35 3.11 7.71
CA VAL A 237 -0.92 3.39 7.90
C VAL A 237 -0.10 2.41 7.07
N ILE A 238 0.82 2.92 6.26
CA ILE A 238 1.78 2.13 5.49
C ILE A 238 3.11 2.16 6.23
N LEU A 239 3.44 1.08 6.92
CA LEU A 239 4.69 0.95 7.66
C LEU A 239 5.81 0.43 6.77
N SER A 240 6.90 1.18 6.70
CA SER A 240 8.11 0.79 5.96
C SER A 240 8.95 -0.22 6.73
N ASN A 241 9.47 -1.23 6.03
CA ASN A 241 10.41 -2.23 6.55
C ASN A 241 11.80 -2.09 5.90
N ILE A 242 12.21 -0.86 5.56
CA ILE A 242 13.45 -0.61 4.80
C ILE A 242 14.73 -1.06 5.56
N ASP A 243 14.76 -0.89 6.88
CA ASP A 243 15.95 -1.11 7.70
C ASP A 243 16.21 -2.59 8.03
N ALA A 244 15.26 -3.50 7.75
CA ALA A 244 15.43 -4.90 8.04
C ALA A 244 16.22 -5.61 6.93
N PHE A 245 17.21 -6.42 7.32
CA PHE A 245 17.89 -7.33 6.39
C PHE A 245 16.96 -8.49 5.97
N ARG A 246 17.24 -9.07 4.82
CA ARG A 246 16.43 -10.13 4.20
C ARG A 246 17.13 -11.52 4.25
N LYS A 247 18.24 -11.61 5.00
CA LYS A 247 19.00 -12.86 5.16
C LYS A 247 18.16 -13.98 5.76
N ASN A 248 17.38 -13.64 6.77
CA ASN A 248 16.41 -14.53 7.40
C ASN A 248 14.98 -14.00 7.21
N ASP A 249 13.99 -14.83 7.48
CA ASP A 249 12.62 -14.35 7.50
C ASP A 249 12.39 -13.36 8.67
N ILE A 250 11.38 -12.51 8.50
CA ILE A 250 11.10 -11.39 9.40
C ILE A 250 10.85 -11.80 10.87
N THR A 251 10.52 -13.06 11.12
CA THR A 251 10.22 -13.55 12.48
C THR A 251 11.47 -13.75 13.33
N VAL A 252 12.57 -14.13 12.68
CA VAL A 252 13.85 -14.45 13.35
C VAL A 252 14.96 -13.45 13.02
N GLU A 253 14.81 -12.64 11.97
CA GLU A 253 15.79 -11.61 11.59
C GLU A 253 15.94 -10.57 12.72
N SER A 254 17.16 -10.45 13.23
CA SER A 254 17.45 -9.53 14.36
C SER A 254 17.24 -8.07 13.99
N SER A 255 17.65 -7.66 12.80
CA SER A 255 17.45 -6.30 12.28
C SER A 255 15.97 -5.92 12.12
N ALA A 256 15.06 -6.89 11.95
CA ALA A 256 13.62 -6.68 11.89
C ALA A 256 12.97 -6.52 13.29
N ALA A 257 13.71 -6.58 14.39
CA ALA A 257 13.13 -6.47 15.73
C ALA A 257 12.43 -5.12 15.96
N THR A 258 13.00 -4.03 15.45
CA THR A 258 12.38 -2.70 15.52
C THR A 258 11.10 -2.64 14.71
N PHE A 259 11.10 -3.13 13.47
CA PHE A 259 9.90 -3.21 12.64
C PHE A 259 8.79 -4.02 13.31
N ARG A 260 9.09 -5.19 13.90
CA ARG A 260 8.08 -6.00 14.62
C ARG A 260 7.45 -5.24 15.79
N ARG A 261 8.23 -4.48 16.55
CA ARG A 261 7.70 -3.61 17.63
C ARG A 261 6.82 -2.49 17.07
N GLN A 262 7.28 -1.83 16.01
CA GLN A 262 6.52 -0.77 15.33
C GLN A 262 5.21 -1.30 14.77
N LEU A 263 5.23 -2.45 14.09
CA LEU A 263 4.02 -3.08 13.56
C LEU A 263 3.00 -3.38 14.67
N SER A 264 3.44 -3.98 15.77
CA SER A 264 2.58 -4.23 16.94
C SER A 264 2.00 -2.95 17.51
N ALA A 265 2.82 -1.90 17.65
CA ALA A 265 2.38 -0.60 18.14
C ALA A 265 1.37 0.06 17.20
N TRP A 266 1.63 0.09 15.89
CA TRP A 266 0.68 0.62 14.91
C TRP A 266 -0.64 -0.16 14.86
N LYS A 267 -0.62 -1.50 15.00
CA LYS A 267 -1.84 -2.32 15.10
C LYS A 267 -2.69 -1.98 16.31
N SER A 268 -2.12 -1.42 17.38
CA SER A 268 -2.87 -0.94 18.54
C SER A 268 -3.47 0.46 18.34
N LYS A 269 -3.03 1.22 17.33
CA LYS A 269 -3.41 2.61 17.08
C LYS A 269 -4.21 2.82 15.80
N ALA A 270 -4.08 1.91 14.83
CA ALA A 270 -4.71 1.98 13.52
C ALA A 270 -5.53 0.72 13.26
N LYS A 271 -6.74 0.90 12.74
CA LYS A 271 -7.60 -0.19 12.28
C LYS A 271 -7.02 -0.89 11.07
N HIS A 272 -6.42 -0.12 10.15
CA HIS A 272 -5.89 -0.56 8.88
C HIS A 272 -4.39 -0.32 8.82
N VAL A 273 -3.61 -1.38 8.64
CA VAL A 273 -2.14 -1.32 8.48
C VAL A 273 -1.74 -2.06 7.22
N PHE A 274 -0.99 -1.37 6.37
CA PHE A 274 -0.31 -1.90 5.21
C PHE A 274 1.20 -1.91 5.50
N VAL A 275 1.94 -2.67 4.73
CA VAL A 275 3.40 -2.73 4.82
C VAL A 275 4.03 -2.44 3.47
N TRP A 276 5.02 -1.56 3.48
CA TRP A 276 5.94 -1.35 2.38
C TRP A 276 7.20 -2.15 2.66
N ASP A 277 7.36 -3.25 1.96
CA ASP A 277 8.52 -4.13 2.07
C ASP A 277 9.36 -4.11 0.78
N TYR A 278 10.56 -4.67 0.83
CA TYR A 278 11.56 -4.50 -0.21
C TYR A 278 12.07 -5.85 -0.71
N LEU A 279 12.11 -6.01 -2.02
CA LEU A 279 12.58 -7.21 -2.72
C LEU A 279 13.96 -7.00 -3.34
N THR A 280 14.54 -5.82 -3.17
CA THR A 280 15.84 -5.42 -3.70
C THR A 280 16.67 -4.72 -2.64
N GLN A 281 17.91 -4.47 -2.94
CA GLN A 281 18.81 -3.59 -2.17
C GLN A 281 19.25 -2.41 -3.07
N PHE A 282 19.32 -1.22 -2.47
CA PHE A 282 19.51 0.02 -3.23
C PHE A 282 20.97 0.37 -3.51
N THR A 283 21.92 -0.31 -2.87
CA THR A 283 23.35 -0.05 -3.06
C THR A 283 23.85 -0.54 -4.42
N ASN A 284 23.34 -1.70 -4.86
CA ASN A 284 23.67 -2.27 -6.17
C ASN A 284 22.53 -3.15 -6.67
N TYR A 285 21.70 -2.62 -7.55
CA TYR A 285 20.52 -3.32 -8.11
C TYR A 285 20.88 -4.57 -8.94
N LEU A 286 22.12 -4.69 -9.42
CA LEU A 286 22.57 -5.86 -10.17
C LEU A 286 23.13 -6.98 -9.29
N ALA A 287 23.33 -6.71 -7.99
CA ALA A 287 23.82 -7.74 -7.08
C ALA A 287 22.70 -8.76 -6.79
N PRO A 288 23.02 -10.06 -6.70
CA PRO A 288 22.07 -11.07 -6.29
C PRO A 288 21.43 -10.72 -4.94
N PHE A 289 20.10 -10.79 -4.87
CA PHE A 289 19.33 -10.55 -3.65
C PHE A 289 18.40 -11.74 -3.39
N PRO A 290 18.93 -12.86 -2.85
CA PRO A 290 18.21 -14.13 -2.74
C PRO A 290 17.23 -14.11 -1.56
N ILE A 291 15.99 -13.67 -1.80
CA ILE A 291 14.92 -13.60 -0.79
C ILE A 291 13.88 -14.72 -0.90
N GLN A 292 13.97 -15.57 -1.93
CA GLN A 292 12.95 -16.58 -2.24
C GLN A 292 12.72 -17.55 -1.07
N GLY A 293 13.78 -17.91 -0.35
CA GLY A 293 13.70 -18.81 0.81
C GLY A 293 13.03 -18.20 2.05
N THR A 294 12.96 -16.89 2.14
CA THR A 294 12.45 -16.17 3.33
C THR A 294 11.12 -15.48 3.09
N MET A 295 10.81 -15.14 1.84
CA MET A 295 9.65 -14.34 1.44
C MET A 295 8.33 -14.95 1.92
N GLN A 296 8.09 -16.23 1.67
CA GLN A 296 6.83 -16.88 2.03
C GLN A 296 6.56 -16.82 3.53
N LYS A 297 7.58 -17.06 4.35
CA LYS A 297 7.47 -16.98 5.82
C LYS A 297 7.21 -15.55 6.30
N SER A 298 7.91 -14.58 5.70
CA SER A 298 7.73 -13.16 6.00
C SER A 298 6.31 -12.71 5.66
N LEU A 299 5.79 -13.06 4.49
CA LEU A 299 4.41 -12.76 4.09
C LEU A 299 3.38 -13.45 5.00
N HIS A 300 3.62 -14.70 5.37
CA HIS A 300 2.76 -15.41 6.32
C HIS A 300 2.72 -14.71 7.68
N TYR A 301 3.86 -14.28 8.20
CA TYR A 301 3.92 -13.48 9.44
C TYR A 301 3.09 -12.20 9.32
N LEU A 302 3.28 -11.40 8.27
CA LEU A 302 2.52 -10.16 8.07
C LEU A 302 1.00 -10.43 8.03
N LYS A 303 0.58 -11.49 7.34
CA LYS A 303 -0.81 -11.92 7.34
C LYS A 303 -1.31 -12.27 8.75
N THR A 304 -0.55 -13.04 9.54
CA THR A 304 -0.94 -13.41 10.91
C THR A 304 -0.99 -12.23 11.87
N GLN A 305 -0.21 -11.18 11.61
CA GLN A 305 -0.30 -9.90 12.32
C GLN A 305 -1.48 -9.03 11.87
N GLY A 306 -2.30 -9.49 10.92
CA GLY A 306 -3.47 -8.75 10.44
C GLY A 306 -3.11 -7.54 9.57
N VAL A 307 -1.98 -7.58 8.86
CA VAL A 307 -1.66 -6.64 7.79
C VAL A 307 -2.64 -6.84 6.64
N GLU A 308 -3.24 -5.76 6.14
CA GLU A 308 -4.29 -5.81 5.12
C GLU A 308 -3.80 -5.52 3.71
N GLY A 309 -2.70 -4.81 3.59
CA GLY A 309 -2.11 -4.47 2.29
C GLY A 309 -0.61 -4.64 2.30
N ILE A 310 -0.07 -5.01 1.14
CA ILE A 310 1.36 -5.15 0.95
C ILE A 310 1.79 -4.49 -0.36
N PHE A 311 2.84 -3.72 -0.26
CA PHE A 311 3.54 -3.08 -1.36
C PHE A 311 4.99 -3.56 -1.34
N LEU A 312 5.41 -4.25 -2.38
CA LEU A 312 6.72 -4.87 -2.48
C LEU A 312 7.56 -4.13 -3.51
N GLN A 313 8.51 -3.35 -3.05
CA GLN A 313 9.43 -2.63 -3.93
C GLN A 313 10.58 -3.54 -4.36
N GLY A 314 10.77 -3.70 -5.69
CA GLY A 314 11.80 -4.50 -6.31
C GLY A 314 12.66 -3.77 -7.34
#